data_caa68d1a4547ea1aadf3e7ad250b90dd
#
_entry.id   caa68d1a4547ea1aadf3e7ad250b90dd
#
_cell.length_a   1.000
_cell.length_b   1.000
_cell.length_c   1.000
_cell.angle_alpha   90.00
_cell.angle_beta   90.00
_cell.angle_gamma   90.00
#
_symmetry.space_group_name_H-M   'P 1'
#
loop_
_entity.id
_entity.type
_entity.pdbx_description
1 polymer ?
#
loop_
_entity_poly.entity_id
_entity_poly.type
_entity_poly.pdbx_seq_one_letter_code
_entity_poly.pdbx_strand_id
1 'polypeptide(L)'
;VTPFTWSPNCANVRTDPYRLYLTVQDNGCPRLTKRDTILVYADGPFNSAPEFRDPLHPASIITTLDTSIYGGEVFSYNLFAVDTNQRFDSVFLQADYTSDLFAFGKVTNLAFLAPSFGKDSSRTALNWQSDCKDISATPYVVKILARDNECVNPERSALTINLTVKEKPNYTPIFNSSTATTFFNLQAGDTLYIPLSAVDTNRLDILTLDTVYTSIPNRLPLPEITRASGSDSVRTFLKWVLDCSLISDQAYTIKIGAWDNACRLITDSARYQFTVKVNRNPNLVPYFPFATGDTVIQLVAGEKYELDLTSASATPGDSIEIATSGDVYGGIPGNLATFEQ
;
A
#
# COMPACT_ATOMS: atom_id res chain seq x y z
N VAL A 1 21.67 -17.24 75.15
CA VAL A 1 21.25 -16.16 74.25
C VAL A 1 20.26 -16.75 73.27
N THR A 2 19.05 -16.20 73.22
CA THR A 2 17.99 -16.63 72.28
C THR A 2 17.84 -15.54 71.23
N PRO A 3 18.19 -15.78 69.93
CA PRO A 3 18.05 -14.77 68.89
C PRO A 3 16.57 -14.62 68.53
N PHE A 4 16.14 -13.40 68.28
CA PHE A 4 14.87 -13.05 67.58
C PHE A 4 15.20 -12.71 66.14
N THR A 5 14.58 -13.41 65.21
CA THR A 5 14.74 -13.17 63.77
C THR A 5 13.38 -12.90 63.14
N TRP A 6 13.27 -11.81 62.41
CA TRP A 6 12.05 -11.45 61.65
C TRP A 6 12.46 -10.87 60.32
N SER A 7 11.86 -11.29 59.24
CA SER A 7 12.07 -10.81 57.88
C SER A 7 10.74 -10.22 57.36
N PRO A 8 10.52 -8.90 57.56
CA PRO A 8 9.30 -8.25 57.09
C PRO A 8 9.28 -8.24 55.57
N ASN A 9 8.05 -8.35 55.01
CA ASN A 9 7.75 -8.18 53.60
C ASN A 9 6.81 -6.97 53.41
N CYS A 10 6.40 -6.69 52.15
CA CYS A 10 5.54 -5.55 51.81
C CYS A 10 4.24 -5.50 52.63
N ALA A 11 3.65 -6.63 52.97
CA ALA A 11 2.43 -6.65 53.79
C ALA A 11 2.66 -6.22 55.24
N ASN A 12 3.91 -6.15 55.66
CA ASN A 12 4.28 -5.74 57.02
C ASN A 12 4.61 -4.26 57.14
N VAL A 13 4.68 -3.52 56.04
CA VAL A 13 5.00 -2.07 56.07
C VAL A 13 3.80 -1.30 56.62
N ARG A 14 4.04 -0.51 57.69
CA ARG A 14 2.99 0.32 58.32
C ARG A 14 3.64 1.40 59.18
N THR A 15 2.86 2.47 59.42
CA THR A 15 3.28 3.61 60.25
C THR A 15 3.34 3.26 61.75
N ASP A 16 2.51 2.36 62.20
CA ASP A 16 2.46 1.94 63.60
C ASP A 16 3.48 0.81 63.86
N PRO A 17 4.25 0.88 64.95
CA PRO A 17 5.21 -0.16 65.24
C PRO A 17 4.55 -1.49 65.64
N TYR A 18 5.22 -2.57 65.32
CA TYR A 18 4.97 -3.89 65.90
C TYR A 18 5.48 -3.92 67.31
N ARG A 19 4.71 -4.48 68.25
CA ARG A 19 5.07 -4.62 69.63
C ARG A 19 5.50 -6.05 69.93
N LEU A 20 6.79 -6.22 70.25
CA LEU A 20 7.33 -7.47 70.75
C LEU A 20 7.38 -7.44 72.27
N TYR A 21 6.54 -8.30 72.90
CA TYR A 21 6.52 -8.39 74.37
C TYR A 21 7.52 -9.47 74.78
N LEU A 22 8.49 -9.06 75.57
CA LEU A 22 9.46 -9.97 76.21
C LEU A 22 9.04 -10.25 77.67
N THR A 23 9.09 -11.49 78.04
CA THR A 23 8.87 -11.91 79.44
C THR A 23 10.03 -12.78 79.86
N VAL A 24 10.67 -12.41 80.91
CA VAL A 24 11.71 -13.21 81.59
C VAL A 24 11.23 -13.60 82.96
N GLN A 25 11.41 -14.83 83.34
CA GLN A 25 11.04 -15.35 84.61
C GLN A 25 12.19 -16.19 85.18
N ASP A 26 12.47 -16.01 86.45
CA ASP A 26 13.42 -16.84 87.19
C ASP A 26 12.73 -18.09 87.77
N ASN A 27 13.50 -18.95 88.37
CA ASN A 27 13.04 -20.17 89.03
C ASN A 27 13.07 -20.03 90.58
N GLY A 28 13.18 -18.80 91.08
CA GLY A 28 13.17 -18.50 92.51
C GLY A 28 11.86 -18.79 93.20
N CYS A 29 11.88 -18.72 94.56
CA CYS A 29 10.69 -18.87 95.35
C CYS A 29 10.53 -17.66 96.31
N PRO A 30 9.60 -16.71 95.99
CA PRO A 30 8.64 -16.69 94.90
C PRO A 30 9.29 -16.41 93.55
N ARG A 31 8.67 -16.93 92.48
CA ARG A 31 9.11 -16.63 91.09
C ARG A 31 8.93 -15.16 90.81
N LEU A 32 9.95 -14.53 90.28
CA LEU A 32 9.87 -13.16 89.82
C LEU A 32 9.80 -13.10 88.28
N THR A 33 8.95 -12.23 87.80
CA THR A 33 8.76 -12.04 86.32
C THR A 33 8.99 -10.58 85.98
N LYS A 34 9.78 -10.33 84.96
CA LYS A 34 9.91 -8.99 84.34
C LYS A 34 9.41 -9.05 82.92
N ARG A 35 8.68 -8.03 82.54
CA ARG A 35 8.19 -7.82 81.18
C ARG A 35 8.83 -6.58 80.60
N ASP A 36 9.12 -6.62 79.28
CA ASP A 36 9.61 -5.50 78.53
C ASP A 36 8.95 -5.48 77.14
N THR A 37 9.00 -4.39 76.45
CA THR A 37 8.38 -4.23 75.13
C THR A 37 9.38 -3.60 74.21
N ILE A 38 9.64 -4.26 73.04
CA ILE A 38 10.38 -3.71 71.95
C ILE A 38 9.40 -3.25 70.89
N LEU A 39 9.57 -1.99 70.41
CA LEU A 39 8.84 -1.47 69.26
C LEU A 39 9.71 -1.68 68.03
N VAL A 40 9.13 -2.38 67.03
CA VAL A 40 9.81 -2.65 65.76
C VAL A 40 9.02 -1.96 64.67
N TYR A 41 9.64 -1.00 64.00
CA TYR A 41 9.13 -0.33 62.80
C TYR A 41 9.50 -1.14 61.57
N ALA A 42 8.55 -1.32 60.67
CA ALA A 42 8.78 -1.93 59.37
C ALA A 42 8.42 -0.85 58.30
N ASP A 43 9.44 -0.07 57.99
CA ASP A 43 9.33 0.99 57.00
C ASP A 43 9.51 0.41 55.60
N GLY A 44 8.87 1.01 54.60
CA GLY A 44 9.15 0.74 53.19
C GLY A 44 10.56 1.22 52.81
N PRO A 45 11.22 0.55 51.88
CA PRO A 45 12.48 1.04 51.36
C PRO A 45 12.30 2.41 50.67
N PHE A 46 13.38 3.17 50.55
CA PHE A 46 13.40 4.37 49.74
C PHE A 46 13.18 4.01 48.28
N ASN A 47 12.20 4.65 47.61
CA ASN A 47 11.87 4.42 46.23
C ASN A 47 12.12 5.65 45.36
N SER A 48 12.44 5.42 44.08
CA SER A 48 12.51 6.42 43.03
C SER A 48 11.95 5.83 41.74
N ALA A 49 11.38 6.69 40.88
CA ALA A 49 10.82 6.25 39.64
C ALA A 49 11.85 5.59 38.72
N PRO A 50 11.50 4.52 37.98
CA PRO A 50 12.32 3.95 36.93
C PRO A 50 12.74 5.02 35.91
N GLU A 51 13.96 4.93 35.39
CA GLU A 51 14.51 5.87 34.42
C GLU A 51 14.57 5.23 33.03
N PHE A 52 14.05 5.93 32.03
CA PHE A 52 14.31 5.55 30.63
C PHE A 52 15.74 5.88 30.26
N ARG A 53 16.43 4.94 29.64
CA ARG A 53 17.82 5.06 29.19
C ARG A 53 17.89 4.96 27.67
N ASP A 54 18.82 5.73 27.08
CA ASP A 54 19.11 5.60 25.66
C ASP A 54 19.65 4.19 25.37
N PRO A 55 19.03 3.41 24.49
CA PRO A 55 19.49 2.05 24.17
C PRO A 55 20.91 2.01 23.61
N LEU A 56 21.37 3.09 22.94
CA LEU A 56 22.71 3.21 22.39
C LEU A 56 23.72 3.75 23.41
N HIS A 57 23.26 4.54 24.38
CA HIS A 57 24.07 5.16 25.44
C HIS A 57 23.40 4.91 26.80
N PRO A 58 23.48 3.71 27.37
CA PRO A 58 22.71 3.33 28.57
C PRO A 58 23.00 4.17 29.83
N ALA A 59 24.08 4.96 29.83
CA ALA A 59 24.35 5.92 30.89
C ALA A 59 23.49 7.19 30.82
N SER A 60 22.89 7.48 29.66
CA SER A 60 22.10 8.68 29.42
C SER A 60 20.63 8.44 29.74
N ILE A 61 20.05 9.29 30.59
CA ILE A 61 18.63 9.33 30.88
C ILE A 61 17.93 10.08 29.74
N ILE A 62 16.81 9.54 29.25
CA ILE A 62 15.98 10.16 28.23
C ILE A 62 14.54 10.33 28.75
N THR A 63 13.98 11.51 28.56
CA THR A 63 12.56 11.81 28.87
C THR A 63 11.78 12.18 27.62
N THR A 64 12.49 12.59 26.58
CA THR A 64 11.93 12.98 25.28
C THR A 64 12.81 12.46 24.16
N LEU A 65 12.18 12.03 23.08
CA LEU A 65 12.82 11.63 21.82
C LEU A 65 12.12 12.32 20.66
N ASP A 66 12.83 13.17 19.93
CA ASP A 66 12.37 13.79 18.70
C ASP A 66 12.95 13.01 17.51
N THR A 67 12.09 12.50 16.63
CA THR A 67 12.53 11.69 15.50
C THR A 67 11.58 11.83 14.31
N SER A 68 12.00 11.34 13.16
CA SER A 68 11.17 11.36 11.96
C SER A 68 11.42 10.15 11.09
N ILE A 69 10.37 9.75 10.36
CA ILE A 69 10.39 8.73 9.30
C ILE A 69 9.70 9.28 8.06
N TYR A 70 9.82 8.57 6.94
CA TYR A 70 9.00 8.86 5.77
C TYR A 70 7.70 8.03 5.77
N GLY A 71 6.65 8.59 5.18
CA GLY A 71 5.38 7.86 4.99
C GLY A 71 5.60 6.51 4.30
N GLY A 72 4.93 5.46 4.79
CA GLY A 72 5.08 4.09 4.32
C GLY A 72 6.25 3.31 4.96
N GLU A 73 7.09 3.95 5.78
CA GLU A 73 8.19 3.27 6.48
C GLU A 73 7.75 2.69 7.83
N VAL A 74 8.52 1.70 8.28
CA VAL A 74 8.37 1.12 9.63
C VAL A 74 9.18 1.94 10.61
N PHE A 75 8.53 2.45 11.64
CA PHE A 75 9.20 2.96 12.83
C PHE A 75 9.42 1.82 13.82
N SER A 76 10.66 1.62 14.24
CA SER A 76 11.00 0.65 15.29
C SER A 76 11.98 1.29 16.27
N TYR A 77 11.63 1.30 17.55
CA TYR A 77 12.47 1.88 18.60
C TYR A 77 12.54 0.95 19.80
N ASN A 78 13.76 0.58 20.19
CA ASN A 78 14.01 -0.22 21.37
C ASN A 78 13.90 0.63 22.63
N LEU A 79 13.09 0.22 23.56
CA LEU A 79 12.84 0.87 24.84
C LEU A 79 13.61 0.14 25.94
N PHE A 80 14.23 0.90 26.80
CA PHE A 80 14.97 0.38 27.95
C PHE A 80 14.72 1.29 29.16
N ALA A 81 14.21 0.72 30.24
CA ALA A 81 14.07 1.41 31.52
C ALA A 81 14.76 0.62 32.64
N VAL A 82 15.35 1.34 33.56
CA VAL A 82 16.13 0.82 34.68
C VAL A 82 15.64 1.46 35.96
N ASP A 83 15.49 0.65 36.98
CA ASP A 83 15.36 1.10 38.36
C ASP A 83 16.70 0.88 39.09
N THR A 84 17.24 1.93 39.68
CA THR A 84 18.59 1.92 40.25
C THR A 84 18.62 1.79 41.78
N ASN A 85 17.46 1.91 42.43
CA ASN A 85 17.41 2.06 43.87
C ASN A 85 17.14 0.76 44.66
N GLN A 86 16.69 -0.34 43.98
CA GLN A 86 16.32 -1.54 44.70
C GLN A 86 16.83 -2.82 44.05
N ARG A 87 17.24 -3.79 44.88
CA ARG A 87 17.65 -5.11 44.40
C ARG A 87 16.50 -6.08 44.09
N PHE A 88 15.25 -5.68 44.32
CA PHE A 88 14.09 -6.57 44.22
C PHE A 88 12.92 -6.00 43.45
N ASP A 89 13.01 -4.78 42.92
CA ASP A 89 11.99 -4.15 42.17
C ASP A 89 11.88 -4.69 40.76
N SER A 90 10.66 -4.72 40.25
CA SER A 90 10.38 -5.06 38.88
C SER A 90 9.92 -3.84 38.13
N VAL A 91 10.56 -3.56 37.01
CA VAL A 91 10.19 -2.47 36.10
C VAL A 91 9.19 -2.99 35.07
N PHE A 92 8.06 -2.32 34.96
CA PHE A 92 7.01 -2.57 33.97
C PHE A 92 7.01 -1.49 32.90
N LEU A 93 7.06 -1.90 31.63
CA LEU A 93 6.91 -1.01 30.48
C LEU A 93 5.57 -1.25 29.79
N GLN A 94 4.84 -0.19 29.54
CA GLN A 94 3.56 -0.23 28.81
C GLN A 94 3.33 1.06 28.01
N ALA A 95 2.48 0.98 26.98
CA ALA A 95 2.04 2.15 26.24
C ALA A 95 1.00 2.94 27.06
N ASP A 96 1.01 4.26 26.88
CA ASP A 96 -0.16 5.09 27.16
C ASP A 96 -1.08 5.00 25.93
N TYR A 97 -2.14 4.19 26.04
CA TYR A 97 -3.08 3.93 24.94
C TYR A 97 -3.93 5.15 24.56
N THR A 98 -3.79 6.27 25.25
CA THR A 98 -4.43 7.54 24.88
C THR A 98 -3.56 8.37 23.93
N SER A 99 -2.30 7.99 23.73
CA SER A 99 -1.37 8.69 22.85
C SER A 99 -1.60 8.36 21.38
N ASP A 100 -1.15 9.24 20.48
CA ASP A 100 -1.59 9.29 19.07
C ASP A 100 -1.46 7.97 18.29
N LEU A 101 -0.35 7.25 18.41
CA LEU A 101 -0.14 6.01 17.65
C LEU A 101 -0.96 4.82 18.15
N PHE A 102 -1.54 4.90 19.34
CA PHE A 102 -2.38 3.87 19.93
C PHE A 102 -3.87 4.26 19.92
N ALA A 103 -4.19 5.52 19.60
CA ALA A 103 -5.55 6.03 19.59
C ALA A 103 -6.23 5.75 18.25
N PHE A 104 -7.37 5.08 18.29
CA PHE A 104 -8.15 4.77 17.10
C PHE A 104 -8.56 6.05 16.33
N GLY A 105 -8.36 6.03 15.00
CA GLY A 105 -8.72 7.15 14.12
C GLY A 105 -7.68 8.28 14.05
N LYS A 106 -6.58 8.19 14.78
CA LYS A 106 -5.45 9.14 14.69
C LYS A 106 -4.45 8.78 13.61
N VAL A 107 -4.26 7.49 13.40
CA VAL A 107 -3.33 6.92 12.42
C VAL A 107 -4.02 5.82 11.62
N THR A 108 -3.47 5.47 10.47
CA THR A 108 -4.01 4.42 9.60
C THR A 108 -3.87 3.04 10.25
N ASN A 109 -2.70 2.76 10.79
CA ASN A 109 -2.41 1.51 11.50
C ASN A 109 -2.02 1.83 12.95
N LEU A 110 -2.55 1.08 13.90
CA LEU A 110 -2.15 1.25 15.30
C LEU A 110 -0.75 0.70 15.53
N ALA A 111 0.01 1.39 16.39
CA ALA A 111 1.31 0.90 16.83
C ALA A 111 1.17 -0.32 17.74
N PHE A 112 2.22 -1.11 17.79
CA PHE A 112 2.33 -2.25 18.68
C PHE A 112 3.48 -2.07 19.67
N LEU A 113 3.16 -2.26 20.94
CA LEU A 113 4.12 -2.36 22.03
C LEU A 113 3.74 -3.56 22.90
N ALA A 114 4.58 -4.58 22.95
CA ALA A 114 4.40 -5.66 23.90
C ALA A 114 4.70 -5.14 25.32
N PRO A 115 3.74 -5.20 26.29
CA PRO A 115 4.05 -4.92 27.69
C PRO A 115 5.19 -5.81 28.14
N SER A 116 6.12 -5.23 28.88
CA SER A 116 7.31 -5.93 29.35
C SER A 116 7.53 -5.69 30.83
N PHE A 117 8.10 -6.66 31.52
CA PHE A 117 8.53 -6.54 32.90
C PHE A 117 9.86 -7.25 33.12
N GLY A 118 10.64 -6.77 34.04
CA GLY A 118 11.92 -7.39 34.39
C GLY A 118 12.41 -6.89 35.74
N LYS A 119 13.25 -7.70 36.39
CA LYS A 119 13.88 -7.33 37.63
C LYS A 119 14.94 -6.27 37.40
N ASP A 120 14.91 -5.20 38.17
CA ASP A 120 15.80 -4.03 38.11
C ASP A 120 15.81 -3.29 36.75
N SER A 121 15.31 -3.90 35.69
CA SER A 121 15.20 -3.27 34.36
C SER A 121 14.22 -4.02 33.45
N SER A 122 13.71 -3.30 32.46
CA SER A 122 12.83 -3.88 31.45
C SER A 122 13.14 -3.36 30.05
N ARG A 123 12.92 -4.18 29.03
CA ARG A 123 13.15 -3.85 27.62
C ARG A 123 11.99 -4.32 26.78
N THR A 124 11.63 -3.51 25.78
CA THR A 124 10.64 -3.85 24.74
C THR A 124 10.93 -3.03 23.49
N ALA A 125 10.16 -3.24 22.43
CA ALA A 125 10.26 -2.45 21.22
C ALA A 125 8.89 -1.87 20.87
N LEU A 126 8.88 -0.59 20.53
CA LEU A 126 7.76 0.07 19.88
C LEU A 126 7.90 -0.12 18.37
N ASN A 127 6.89 -0.71 17.75
CA ASN A 127 6.84 -0.91 16.29
C ASN A 127 5.57 -0.29 15.72
N TRP A 128 5.73 0.43 14.63
CA TRP A 128 4.62 1.05 13.92
C TRP A 128 4.88 1.07 12.42
N GLN A 129 3.93 0.58 11.64
CA GLN A 129 3.92 0.70 10.18
C GLN A 129 3.12 1.93 9.80
N SER A 130 3.79 2.99 9.36
CA SER A 130 3.11 4.18 8.86
C SER A 130 2.51 3.93 7.47
N ASP A 131 1.49 4.72 7.12
CA ASP A 131 0.90 4.80 5.79
C ASP A 131 1.18 6.19 5.20
N CYS A 132 1.02 6.35 3.89
CA CYS A 132 1.13 7.65 3.23
C CYS A 132 0.14 8.69 3.77
N LYS A 133 -1.01 8.24 4.28
CA LYS A 133 -2.04 9.11 4.87
C LYS A 133 -1.65 9.66 6.25
N ASP A 134 -0.61 9.06 6.86
CA ASP A 134 -0.11 9.50 8.15
C ASP A 134 0.92 10.64 8.02
N ILE A 135 1.24 11.10 6.80
CA ILE A 135 2.13 12.26 6.59
C ILE A 135 1.52 13.49 7.24
N SER A 136 2.29 14.12 8.14
CA SER A 136 1.84 15.26 8.92
C SER A 136 3.00 16.20 9.28
N ALA A 137 2.77 17.50 9.15
CA ALA A 137 3.70 18.51 9.64
C ALA A 137 3.71 18.58 11.18
N THR A 138 2.62 18.14 11.83
CA THR A 138 2.51 18.07 13.29
C THR A 138 3.00 16.70 13.75
N PRO A 139 3.96 16.63 14.67
CA PRO A 139 4.42 15.35 15.22
C PRO A 139 3.31 14.58 15.93
N TYR A 140 3.31 13.27 15.77
CA TYR A 140 2.54 12.36 16.63
C TYR A 140 3.22 12.25 17.98
N VAL A 141 2.46 12.45 19.04
CA VAL A 141 2.97 12.37 20.43
C VAL A 141 2.65 10.99 20.99
N VAL A 142 3.69 10.23 21.31
CA VAL A 142 3.59 8.89 21.89
C VAL A 142 4.18 8.90 23.27
N LYS A 143 3.44 8.37 24.24
CA LYS A 143 3.89 8.25 25.62
C LYS A 143 4.04 6.79 25.99
N ILE A 144 5.20 6.45 26.53
CA ILE A 144 5.51 5.15 27.09
C ILE A 144 5.72 5.33 28.59
N LEU A 145 5.08 4.48 29.37
CA LEU A 145 5.10 4.54 30.83
C LEU A 145 6.02 3.45 31.37
N ALA A 146 6.89 3.80 32.28
CA ALA A 146 7.63 2.88 33.14
C ALA A 146 7.12 3.03 34.57
N ARG A 147 6.85 1.92 35.24
CA ARG A 147 6.49 1.89 36.67
C ARG A 147 7.24 0.77 37.37
N ASP A 148 7.51 0.96 38.63
CA ASP A 148 7.98 -0.08 39.52
C ASP A 148 6.81 -0.81 40.22
N ASN A 149 7.13 -1.73 41.09
CA ASN A 149 6.18 -2.47 41.93
C ASN A 149 6.48 -2.29 43.43
N GLU A 150 7.11 -1.18 43.81
CA GLU A 150 7.44 -0.92 45.19
C GLU A 150 6.23 -1.05 46.14
N CYS A 151 6.49 -1.51 47.34
CA CYS A 151 5.49 -1.92 48.32
C CYS A 151 4.53 -0.81 48.75
N VAL A 152 5.02 0.43 48.89
CA VAL A 152 4.28 1.51 49.53
C VAL A 152 3.88 2.60 48.54
N ASN A 153 4.79 3.00 47.70
CA ASN A 153 4.63 4.08 46.75
C ASN A 153 5.21 3.69 45.39
N PRO A 154 4.47 2.93 44.55
CA PRO A 154 4.93 2.66 43.20
C PRO A 154 5.11 3.97 42.44
N GLU A 155 6.32 4.21 41.97
CA GLU A 155 6.67 5.42 41.23
C GLU A 155 6.55 5.19 39.72
N ARG A 156 6.43 6.27 38.97
CA ARG A 156 6.23 6.22 37.53
C ARG A 156 7.06 7.27 36.82
N SER A 157 7.55 6.91 35.66
CA SER A 157 8.13 7.85 34.71
C SER A 157 7.51 7.67 33.32
N ALA A 158 7.73 8.65 32.47
CA ALA A 158 7.23 8.62 31.09
C ALA A 158 8.32 9.04 30.11
N LEU A 159 8.42 8.33 28.99
CA LEU A 159 9.16 8.76 27.81
C LEU A 159 8.15 9.31 26.80
N THR A 160 8.36 10.54 26.35
CA THR A 160 7.58 11.16 25.27
C THR A 160 8.35 11.06 23.96
N ILE A 161 7.77 10.46 22.94
CA ILE A 161 8.33 10.37 21.59
C ILE A 161 7.51 11.29 20.69
N ASN A 162 8.17 12.31 20.11
CA ASN A 162 7.60 13.18 19.08
C ASN A 162 8.04 12.64 17.71
N LEU A 163 7.15 11.94 17.03
CA LEU A 163 7.43 11.29 15.76
C LEU A 163 6.80 12.07 14.60
N THR A 164 7.63 12.63 13.74
CA THR A 164 7.16 13.31 12.52
C THR A 164 7.20 12.34 11.34
N VAL A 165 6.08 12.20 10.64
CA VAL A 165 6.00 11.45 9.38
C VAL A 165 6.11 12.43 8.23
N LYS A 166 7.20 12.37 7.49
CA LYS A 166 7.53 13.29 6.38
C LYS A 166 7.16 12.70 5.03
N GLU A 167 6.96 13.56 4.05
CA GLU A 167 6.94 13.15 2.66
C GLU A 167 8.31 12.62 2.24
N LYS A 168 8.33 11.47 1.53
CA LYS A 168 9.56 10.98 0.92
C LYS A 168 9.95 11.89 -0.24
N PRO A 169 11.22 12.31 -0.36
CA PRO A 169 11.69 13.01 -1.56
C PRO A 169 11.34 12.19 -2.80
N ASN A 170 10.66 12.81 -3.76
CA ASN A 170 10.22 12.15 -4.98
C ASN A 170 10.49 13.02 -6.21
N TYR A 171 10.79 12.37 -7.34
CA TYR A 171 10.89 13.00 -8.65
C TYR A 171 9.75 12.45 -9.52
N THR A 172 9.21 13.33 -10.36
CA THR A 172 8.17 12.92 -11.31
C THR A 172 8.74 11.92 -12.31
N PRO A 173 8.03 10.82 -12.60
CA PRO A 173 8.41 9.89 -13.65
C PRO A 173 8.65 10.60 -14.99
N ILE A 174 9.51 10.06 -15.83
CA ILE A 174 9.83 10.60 -17.14
C ILE A 174 9.48 9.57 -18.22
N PHE A 175 8.71 10.00 -19.24
CA PHE A 175 8.53 9.17 -20.43
C PHE A 175 9.82 9.12 -21.22
N ASN A 176 10.33 7.91 -21.40
CA ASN A 176 11.46 7.61 -22.29
C ASN A 176 10.91 6.95 -23.56
N SER A 177 9.92 7.58 -24.18
CA SER A 177 9.37 7.10 -25.44
C SER A 177 10.34 7.40 -26.57
N SER A 178 10.70 6.39 -27.34
CA SER A 178 11.59 6.53 -28.50
C SER A 178 10.94 7.23 -29.70
N THR A 179 9.62 7.51 -29.61
CA THR A 179 8.90 8.18 -30.71
C THR A 179 8.86 9.68 -30.47
N ALA A 180 9.66 10.41 -31.22
CA ALA A 180 9.57 11.87 -31.31
C ALA A 180 8.27 12.34 -32.01
N THR A 181 7.52 11.42 -32.61
CA THR A 181 6.33 11.71 -33.40
C THR A 181 5.12 11.84 -32.47
N THR A 182 4.57 13.02 -32.42
CA THR A 182 3.36 13.35 -31.67
C THR A 182 2.10 13.43 -32.55
N PHE A 183 2.26 13.30 -33.85
CA PHE A 183 1.17 13.33 -34.82
C PHE A 183 1.29 12.17 -35.82
N PHE A 184 0.26 11.34 -35.90
CA PHE A 184 0.16 10.21 -36.79
C PHE A 184 -0.95 10.47 -37.82
N ASN A 185 -0.60 10.34 -39.11
CA ASN A 185 -1.54 10.49 -40.22
C ASN A 185 -1.67 9.11 -40.92
N LEU A 186 -2.76 8.39 -40.61
CA LEU A 186 -2.96 6.98 -40.94
C LEU A 186 -4.25 6.80 -41.74
N GLN A 187 -4.41 5.62 -42.31
CA GLN A 187 -5.62 5.26 -43.06
C GLN A 187 -6.49 4.27 -42.26
N ALA A 188 -7.76 4.25 -42.52
CA ALA A 188 -8.62 3.19 -42.02
C ALA A 188 -8.16 1.84 -42.59
N GLY A 189 -8.08 0.81 -41.73
CA GLY A 189 -7.46 -0.50 -42.00
C GLY A 189 -6.05 -0.64 -41.43
N ASP A 190 -5.38 0.48 -41.10
CA ASP A 190 -4.05 0.43 -40.46
C ASP A 190 -4.15 0.03 -38.99
N THR A 191 -3.05 -0.50 -38.46
CA THR A 191 -2.91 -0.72 -37.02
C THR A 191 -1.76 0.12 -36.49
N LEU A 192 -2.07 1.00 -35.52
CA LEU A 192 -1.07 1.82 -34.86
C LEU A 192 -0.47 1.07 -33.67
N TYR A 193 0.86 0.99 -33.64
CA TYR A 193 1.62 0.46 -32.49
C TYR A 193 2.55 1.54 -31.96
N ILE A 194 2.42 1.88 -30.68
CA ILE A 194 3.30 2.84 -29.99
C ILE A 194 3.94 2.14 -28.80
N PRO A 195 5.27 1.94 -28.81
CA PRO A 195 5.97 1.49 -27.61
C PRO A 195 5.99 2.61 -26.58
N LEU A 196 5.61 2.28 -25.35
CA LEU A 196 5.56 3.19 -24.23
C LEU A 196 6.56 2.74 -23.17
N SER A 197 7.36 3.67 -22.68
CA SER A 197 8.30 3.44 -21.60
C SER A 197 8.35 4.64 -20.69
N ALA A 198 8.32 4.43 -19.39
CA ALA A 198 8.60 5.45 -18.40
C ALA A 198 9.64 4.95 -17.41
N VAL A 199 10.44 5.87 -16.89
CA VAL A 199 11.47 5.62 -15.89
C VAL A 199 11.31 6.59 -14.74
N ASP A 200 11.72 6.15 -13.56
CA ASP A 200 11.85 6.98 -12.39
C ASP A 200 13.26 6.91 -11.84
N THR A 201 13.75 8.02 -11.31
CA THR A 201 15.05 8.08 -10.64
C THR A 201 14.99 7.68 -9.18
N ASN A 202 13.80 7.61 -8.61
CA ASN A 202 13.57 7.10 -7.25
C ASN A 202 13.62 5.57 -7.28
N ARG A 203 14.63 5.01 -6.62
CA ARG A 203 14.75 3.56 -6.49
C ARG A 203 13.59 2.99 -5.67
N LEU A 204 13.09 1.82 -6.09
CA LEU A 204 12.03 1.04 -5.45
C LEU A 204 10.61 1.59 -5.57
N ASP A 205 10.39 2.70 -6.25
CA ASP A 205 9.04 3.15 -6.54
C ASP A 205 8.42 2.30 -7.66
N ILE A 206 7.14 2.01 -7.51
CA ILE A 206 6.38 1.25 -8.50
C ILE A 206 5.72 2.23 -9.44
N LEU A 207 6.16 2.21 -10.70
CA LEU A 207 5.57 2.99 -11.78
C LEU A 207 4.35 2.28 -12.36
N THR A 208 3.35 3.07 -12.72
CA THR A 208 2.17 2.59 -13.44
C THR A 208 1.94 3.43 -14.69
N LEU A 209 1.65 2.76 -15.82
CA LEU A 209 1.22 3.38 -17.08
C LEU A 209 -0.23 3.02 -17.38
N ASP A 210 -1.03 4.02 -17.74
CA ASP A 210 -2.40 3.82 -18.20
C ASP A 210 -2.89 5.01 -19.04
N THR A 211 -4.02 4.84 -19.72
CA THR A 211 -4.69 5.91 -20.47
C THR A 211 -5.37 6.86 -19.50
N VAL A 212 -5.05 8.15 -19.60
CA VAL A 212 -5.64 9.21 -18.76
C VAL A 212 -6.81 9.89 -19.46
N TYR A 213 -6.69 10.05 -20.79
CA TYR A 213 -7.68 10.77 -21.57
C TYR A 213 -7.66 10.34 -23.04
N THR A 214 -8.82 10.30 -23.64
CA THR A 214 -8.99 10.18 -25.09
C THR A 214 -10.13 11.07 -25.54
N SER A 215 -9.98 11.72 -26.70
CA SER A 215 -11.07 12.44 -27.35
C SER A 215 -11.95 11.55 -28.23
N ILE A 216 -11.66 10.24 -28.28
CA ILE A 216 -12.43 9.27 -29.06
C ILE A 216 -13.79 9.05 -28.38
N PRO A 217 -14.90 9.21 -29.10
CA PRO A 217 -16.23 8.91 -28.54
C PRO A 217 -16.33 7.44 -28.08
N ASN A 218 -16.93 7.18 -26.93
CA ASN A 218 -17.03 5.84 -26.33
C ASN A 218 -17.69 4.77 -27.21
N ARG A 219 -18.41 5.17 -28.23
CA ARG A 219 -19.07 4.27 -29.22
C ARG A 219 -18.12 3.76 -30.32
N LEU A 220 -16.92 4.35 -30.41
CA LEU A 220 -15.91 4.00 -31.41
C LEU A 220 -14.84 3.10 -30.79
N PRO A 221 -14.12 2.31 -31.61
CA PRO A 221 -13.03 1.49 -31.15
C PRO A 221 -11.96 2.31 -30.43
N LEU A 222 -11.68 1.97 -29.19
CA LEU A 222 -10.65 2.61 -28.38
C LEU A 222 -9.30 1.93 -28.57
N PRO A 223 -8.18 2.66 -28.41
CA PRO A 223 -6.86 2.03 -28.35
C PRO A 223 -6.78 1.09 -27.16
N GLU A 224 -6.15 -0.06 -27.38
CA GLU A 224 -5.85 -1.03 -26.35
C GLU A 224 -4.49 -0.69 -25.73
N ILE A 225 -4.46 -0.48 -24.43
CA ILE A 225 -3.24 -0.37 -23.66
C ILE A 225 -3.33 -1.37 -22.51
N THR A 226 -2.35 -2.24 -22.42
CA THR A 226 -2.23 -3.10 -21.25
C THR A 226 -1.66 -2.28 -20.11
N ARG A 227 -2.47 -2.05 -19.07
CA ARG A 227 -1.98 -1.41 -17.85
C ARG A 227 -0.76 -2.15 -17.37
N ALA A 228 0.36 -1.45 -17.23
CA ALA A 228 1.62 -2.02 -16.84
C ALA A 228 2.15 -1.34 -15.59
N SER A 229 2.83 -2.10 -14.74
CA SER A 229 3.56 -1.58 -13.59
C SER A 229 4.92 -2.24 -13.47
N GLY A 230 5.89 -1.52 -12.93
CA GLY A 230 7.24 -2.03 -12.74
C GLY A 230 8.03 -1.18 -11.76
N SER A 231 9.04 -1.77 -11.13
CA SER A 231 9.95 -1.05 -10.24
C SER A 231 10.96 -0.25 -11.06
N ASP A 232 11.16 1.01 -10.73
CA ASP A 232 12.08 1.97 -11.35
C ASP A 232 11.83 2.25 -12.84
N SER A 233 11.17 1.33 -13.55
CA SER A 233 10.83 1.47 -14.97
C SER A 233 9.63 0.62 -15.32
N VAL A 234 8.87 1.07 -16.31
CA VAL A 234 7.75 0.33 -16.85
C VAL A 234 7.75 0.43 -18.37
N ARG A 235 7.40 -0.66 -19.04
CA ARG A 235 7.28 -0.73 -20.50
C ARG A 235 5.97 -1.43 -20.86
N THR A 236 5.32 -0.89 -21.88
CA THR A 236 4.13 -1.47 -22.50
C THR A 236 4.03 -0.98 -23.94
N PHE A 237 2.97 -1.31 -24.62
CA PHE A 237 2.65 -0.75 -25.91
C PHE A 237 1.17 -0.41 -25.99
N LEU A 238 0.87 0.60 -26.80
CA LEU A 238 -0.48 0.91 -27.24
C LEU A 238 -0.70 0.27 -28.61
N LYS A 239 -1.80 -0.45 -28.76
CA LYS A 239 -2.27 -1.00 -30.04
C LYS A 239 -3.63 -0.38 -30.34
N TRP A 240 -3.80 0.10 -31.56
CA TRP A 240 -5.06 0.63 -32.02
C TRP A 240 -5.34 0.20 -33.45
N VAL A 241 -6.40 -0.57 -33.65
CA VAL A 241 -6.91 -0.96 -34.96
C VAL A 241 -7.82 0.15 -35.46
N LEU A 242 -7.49 0.75 -36.58
CA LEU A 242 -8.18 1.90 -37.15
C LEU A 242 -9.21 1.42 -38.17
N ASP A 243 -10.44 1.26 -37.76
CA ASP A 243 -11.52 0.86 -38.67
C ASP A 243 -12.18 2.08 -39.36
N CYS A 244 -13.09 1.81 -40.28
CA CYS A 244 -13.78 2.83 -41.08
C CYS A 244 -14.64 3.79 -40.21
N SER A 245 -15.07 3.38 -39.02
CA SER A 245 -15.89 4.21 -38.15
C SER A 245 -15.08 5.36 -37.51
N LEU A 246 -13.74 5.25 -37.52
CA LEU A 246 -12.80 6.26 -37.00
C LEU A 246 -12.44 7.34 -38.03
N ILE A 247 -12.90 7.23 -39.29
CA ILE A 247 -12.64 8.26 -40.27
C ILE A 247 -13.25 9.58 -39.82
N SER A 248 -12.44 10.62 -39.70
CA SER A 248 -12.87 11.91 -39.19
C SER A 248 -12.05 13.04 -39.78
N ASP A 249 -12.64 14.21 -39.94
CA ASP A 249 -11.90 15.44 -40.28
C ASP A 249 -11.09 15.99 -39.11
N GLN A 250 -11.44 15.61 -37.91
CA GLN A 250 -10.73 15.96 -36.67
C GLN A 250 -9.75 14.86 -36.29
N ALA A 251 -8.58 15.25 -35.79
CA ALA A 251 -7.63 14.30 -35.21
C ALA A 251 -8.05 13.92 -33.78
N TYR A 252 -7.87 12.67 -33.44
CA TYR A 252 -8.08 12.15 -32.08
C TYR A 252 -6.88 12.45 -31.20
N THR A 253 -7.10 12.89 -29.98
CA THR A 253 -6.07 13.13 -28.98
C THR A 253 -6.09 12.03 -27.92
N ILE A 254 -4.92 11.46 -27.65
CA ILE A 254 -4.73 10.44 -26.61
C ILE A 254 -3.67 10.93 -25.64
N LYS A 255 -3.94 10.83 -24.34
CA LYS A 255 -3.02 11.17 -23.26
C LYS A 255 -2.79 9.94 -22.41
N ILE A 256 -1.53 9.58 -22.26
CA ILE A 256 -1.05 8.50 -21.37
C ILE A 256 -0.45 9.15 -20.14
N GLY A 257 -0.73 8.61 -18.96
CA GLY A 257 -0.14 9.01 -17.70
C GLY A 257 0.87 7.98 -17.22
N ALA A 258 1.95 8.48 -16.63
CA ALA A 258 2.86 7.68 -15.82
C ALA A 258 2.87 8.27 -14.42
N TRP A 259 2.62 7.46 -13.42
CA TRP A 259 2.66 7.85 -12.02
C TRP A 259 3.32 6.75 -11.20
N ASP A 260 3.92 7.17 -10.11
CA ASP A 260 4.54 6.28 -9.13
C ASP A 260 3.61 6.05 -7.92
N ASN A 261 4.06 5.21 -7.00
CA ASN A 261 3.40 4.95 -5.74
C ASN A 261 4.04 5.72 -4.57
N ALA A 262 4.80 6.77 -4.82
CA ALA A 262 5.41 7.55 -3.76
C ALA A 262 4.38 8.10 -2.78
N CYS A 263 4.74 8.05 -1.50
CA CYS A 263 3.95 8.61 -0.43
C CYS A 263 3.99 10.14 -0.43
N ARG A 264 3.08 10.76 -1.18
CA ARG A 264 2.95 12.23 -1.26
C ARG A 264 1.50 12.65 -1.12
N LEU A 265 1.30 13.85 -0.58
CA LEU A 265 -0.01 14.50 -0.54
C LEU A 265 -0.48 14.93 -1.94
N ILE A 266 0.46 15.16 -2.86
CA ILE A 266 0.18 15.52 -4.26
C ILE A 266 0.83 14.46 -5.15
N THR A 267 0.00 13.79 -5.96
CA THR A 267 0.48 12.82 -6.96
C THR A 267 1.08 13.57 -8.15
N ASP A 268 2.38 13.42 -8.34
CA ASP A 268 3.04 13.86 -9.56
C ASP A 268 2.85 12.81 -10.67
N SER A 269 2.50 13.28 -11.87
CA SER A 269 2.34 12.40 -13.01
C SER A 269 2.97 13.01 -14.26
N ALA A 270 3.77 12.22 -14.94
CA ALA A 270 4.19 12.56 -16.29
C ALA A 270 3.06 12.26 -17.28
N ARG A 271 2.99 13.04 -18.35
CA ARG A 271 2.00 12.84 -19.41
C ARG A 271 2.70 12.78 -20.76
N TYR A 272 2.31 11.79 -21.54
CA TYR A 272 2.65 11.68 -22.96
C TYR A 272 1.38 11.88 -23.78
N GLN A 273 1.40 12.82 -24.74
CA GLN A 273 0.27 13.15 -25.58
C GLN A 273 0.65 12.99 -27.05
N PHE A 274 -0.24 12.39 -27.81
CA PHE A 274 -0.15 12.32 -29.26
C PHE A 274 -1.54 12.47 -29.90
N THR A 275 -1.55 12.74 -31.20
CA THR A 275 -2.76 12.87 -31.99
C THR A 275 -2.72 11.96 -33.20
N VAL A 276 -3.88 11.43 -33.59
CA VAL A 276 -4.03 10.49 -34.70
C VAL A 276 -5.13 11.01 -35.63
N LYS A 277 -4.79 11.25 -36.87
CA LYS A 277 -5.74 11.56 -37.94
C LYS A 277 -5.98 10.26 -38.73
N VAL A 278 -7.25 9.85 -38.81
CA VAL A 278 -7.64 8.66 -39.57
C VAL A 278 -8.30 9.10 -40.87
N ASN A 279 -7.66 8.81 -41.98
CA ASN A 279 -8.12 9.15 -43.29
C ASN A 279 -8.85 7.95 -43.95
N ARG A 280 -9.65 8.28 -44.95
CA ARG A 280 -10.24 7.27 -45.78
C ARG A 280 -9.16 6.55 -46.59
N ASN A 281 -9.14 5.24 -46.55
CA ASN A 281 -8.34 4.44 -47.46
C ASN A 281 -8.97 4.52 -48.85
N PRO A 282 -8.22 4.72 -49.95
CA PRO A 282 -8.77 4.56 -51.29
C PRO A 282 -9.42 3.17 -51.44
N ASN A 283 -10.72 3.17 -51.49
CA ASN A 283 -11.48 1.92 -51.68
C ASN A 283 -11.67 1.64 -53.14
N LEU A 284 -11.23 0.48 -53.63
CA LEU A 284 -11.39 0.04 -55.01
C LEU A 284 -12.63 -0.87 -55.08
N VAL A 285 -13.35 -0.76 -56.16
CA VAL A 285 -14.57 -1.57 -56.37
C VAL A 285 -14.18 -3.04 -56.43
N PRO A 286 -14.82 -3.95 -55.67
CA PRO A 286 -14.66 -5.38 -55.85
C PRO A 286 -14.98 -5.81 -57.26
N TYR A 287 -14.32 -6.84 -57.73
CA TYR A 287 -14.54 -7.32 -59.09
C TYR A 287 -14.64 -8.86 -59.13
N PHE A 288 -15.27 -9.33 -60.16
CA PHE A 288 -15.28 -10.77 -60.48
C PHE A 288 -14.15 -11.08 -61.44
N PRO A 289 -13.10 -11.85 -61.05
CA PRO A 289 -11.94 -12.09 -61.90
C PRO A 289 -12.24 -12.87 -63.18
N PHE A 290 -13.39 -13.51 -63.29
CA PHE A 290 -13.83 -14.31 -64.43
C PHE A 290 -14.82 -13.59 -65.36
N ALA A 291 -15.35 -12.41 -64.98
CA ALA A 291 -16.40 -11.72 -65.72
C ALA A 291 -15.96 -10.31 -66.11
N THR A 292 -15.83 -10.05 -67.40
CA THR A 292 -15.54 -8.72 -67.98
C THR A 292 -16.80 -8.12 -68.62
N GLY A 293 -17.98 -8.37 -68.09
CA GLY A 293 -19.25 -7.91 -68.60
C GLY A 293 -20.36 -8.99 -68.45
N ASP A 294 -21.48 -8.81 -69.15
CA ASP A 294 -22.57 -9.78 -69.11
C ASP A 294 -22.13 -11.13 -69.66
N THR A 295 -22.26 -12.17 -68.88
CA THR A 295 -21.94 -13.56 -69.29
C THR A 295 -23.24 -14.29 -69.60
N VAL A 296 -23.34 -14.80 -70.79
CA VAL A 296 -24.54 -15.57 -71.28
C VAL A 296 -24.24 -17.05 -71.15
N ILE A 297 -25.10 -17.75 -70.42
CA ILE A 297 -25.05 -19.20 -70.24
C ILE A 297 -26.31 -19.79 -70.84
N GLN A 298 -26.15 -20.71 -71.74
CA GLN A 298 -27.26 -21.43 -72.35
C GLN A 298 -27.39 -22.81 -71.73
N LEU A 299 -28.55 -23.12 -71.14
CA LEU A 299 -28.79 -24.37 -70.45
C LEU A 299 -29.96 -25.12 -71.18
N VAL A 300 -29.88 -26.42 -71.18
CA VAL A 300 -30.96 -27.27 -71.68
C VAL A 300 -31.82 -27.69 -70.50
N ALA A 301 -33.14 -27.65 -70.65
CA ALA A 301 -34.07 -28.06 -69.61
C ALA A 301 -33.82 -29.49 -69.16
N GLY A 302 -33.62 -29.65 -67.80
CA GLY A 302 -33.31 -30.95 -67.19
C GLY A 302 -31.83 -31.14 -66.87
N GLU A 303 -30.93 -30.21 -67.26
CA GLU A 303 -29.55 -30.25 -66.89
C GLU A 303 -29.30 -29.45 -65.60
N LYS A 304 -28.44 -29.99 -64.67
CA LYS A 304 -27.95 -29.28 -63.52
C LYS A 304 -26.76 -28.47 -63.97
N TYR A 305 -26.73 -27.20 -63.59
CA TYR A 305 -25.58 -26.30 -63.76
C TYR A 305 -25.08 -25.79 -62.43
N GLU A 306 -23.79 -25.89 -62.23
CA GLU A 306 -23.14 -25.36 -61.07
C GLU A 306 -22.10 -24.35 -61.54
N LEU A 307 -22.05 -23.20 -60.86
CA LEU A 307 -21.09 -22.13 -61.13
C LEU A 307 -20.44 -21.69 -59.84
N ASP A 308 -19.13 -21.88 -59.75
CA ASP A 308 -18.31 -21.36 -58.66
C ASP A 308 -18.08 -19.86 -58.89
N LEU A 309 -18.58 -19.05 -57.96
CA LEU A 309 -18.42 -17.62 -57.99
C LEU A 309 -17.28 -17.21 -57.09
N THR A 310 -16.26 -16.54 -57.62
CA THR A 310 -15.17 -15.93 -56.86
C THR A 310 -15.16 -14.43 -57.07
N SER A 311 -14.95 -13.67 -56.02
CA SER A 311 -14.75 -12.22 -56.09
C SER A 311 -13.43 -11.82 -55.47
N ALA A 312 -12.87 -10.70 -55.87
CA ALA A 312 -11.66 -10.17 -55.33
C ALA A 312 -11.77 -8.66 -55.05
N SER A 313 -11.12 -8.18 -54.01
CA SER A 313 -10.86 -6.75 -53.80
C SER A 313 -9.41 -6.43 -53.95
N ALA A 314 -9.10 -5.34 -54.59
CA ALA A 314 -7.77 -4.81 -54.66
C ALA A 314 -7.39 -3.97 -53.38
N THR A 315 -8.39 -3.74 -52.49
CA THR A 315 -8.14 -3.05 -51.21
C THR A 315 -7.74 -4.05 -50.12
N PRO A 316 -6.53 -3.97 -49.58
CA PRO A 316 -6.11 -4.89 -48.54
C PRO A 316 -6.99 -4.81 -47.28
N GLY A 317 -7.40 -5.97 -46.75
CA GLY A 317 -8.17 -6.06 -45.53
C GLY A 317 -9.68 -5.93 -45.65
N ASP A 318 -10.21 -5.78 -46.87
CA ASP A 318 -11.64 -5.78 -47.10
C ASP A 318 -12.25 -7.19 -46.96
N SER A 319 -13.41 -7.24 -46.35
CA SER A 319 -14.32 -8.41 -46.41
C SER A 319 -15.25 -8.24 -47.57
N ILE A 320 -15.41 -9.26 -48.39
CA ILE A 320 -16.25 -9.26 -49.54
C ILE A 320 -17.43 -10.20 -49.28
N GLU A 321 -18.63 -9.72 -49.55
CA GLU A 321 -19.83 -10.50 -49.52
C GLU A 321 -20.38 -10.61 -50.96
N ILE A 322 -20.71 -11.80 -51.40
CA ILE A 322 -21.36 -12.05 -52.67
C ILE A 322 -22.86 -12.28 -52.38
N ALA A 323 -23.71 -11.49 -53.00
CA ALA A 323 -25.15 -11.69 -52.98
C ALA A 323 -25.67 -11.89 -54.38
N THR A 324 -26.67 -12.74 -54.53
CA THR A 324 -27.31 -13.04 -55.79
C THR A 324 -28.79 -12.60 -55.76
N SER A 325 -29.25 -12.12 -56.88
CA SER A 325 -30.64 -11.75 -57.06
C SER A 325 -31.04 -11.98 -58.53
N GLY A 326 -32.31 -12.08 -58.76
CA GLY A 326 -32.83 -12.21 -60.13
C GLY A 326 -34.02 -13.21 -60.26
N ASP A 327 -34.50 -13.38 -61.47
CA ASP A 327 -35.72 -14.15 -61.76
C ASP A 327 -35.59 -15.66 -61.44
N VAL A 328 -34.32 -16.17 -61.42
CA VAL A 328 -34.05 -17.58 -61.10
C VAL A 328 -34.39 -17.96 -59.64
N TYR A 329 -34.56 -16.97 -58.77
CA TYR A 329 -34.88 -17.15 -57.33
C TYR A 329 -36.39 -16.94 -57.06
N GLY A 330 -37.17 -16.43 -57.97
CA GLY A 330 -38.54 -15.94 -57.68
C GLY A 330 -39.70 -16.42 -58.53
N GLY A 331 -39.52 -17.28 -59.50
CA GLY A 331 -40.54 -17.38 -60.54
C GLY A 331 -41.38 -18.62 -60.65
N ILE A 332 -40.96 -19.84 -60.39
CA ILE A 332 -41.71 -21.09 -60.67
C ILE A 332 -41.55 -22.07 -59.48
N PRO A 333 -42.68 -22.51 -58.86
CA PRO A 333 -42.60 -23.49 -57.78
C PRO A 333 -41.97 -24.80 -58.27
N GLY A 334 -40.87 -25.23 -57.62
CA GLY A 334 -40.30 -26.57 -57.76
C GLY A 334 -38.85 -26.68 -58.18
N ASN A 335 -38.25 -25.63 -58.78
CA ASN A 335 -36.79 -25.63 -59.16
C ASN A 335 -36.17 -24.24 -58.99
N LEU A 336 -36.14 -23.79 -57.80
CA LEU A 336 -35.44 -22.53 -57.47
C LEU A 336 -33.90 -22.77 -57.36
N ALA A 337 -33.13 -21.84 -57.91
CA ALA A 337 -31.68 -21.84 -57.72
C ALA A 337 -31.36 -21.67 -56.24
N THR A 338 -30.30 -22.32 -55.76
CA THR A 338 -29.74 -22.14 -54.43
C THR A 338 -28.39 -21.48 -54.52
N PHE A 339 -28.08 -20.60 -53.58
CA PHE A 339 -26.77 -20.01 -53.40
C PHE A 339 -26.27 -20.40 -52.01
N GLU A 340 -25.16 -21.13 -51.96
CA GLU A 340 -24.48 -21.51 -50.73
C GLU A 340 -23.27 -20.58 -50.55
N GLN A 341 -23.18 -19.90 -49.42
CA GLN A 341 -22.05 -19.01 -49.05
C GLN A 341 -20.94 -19.78 -48.37
#